data_5f22c82a365952a219ecec86f6d72a80
#
_entry.id   5f22c82a365952a219ecec86f6d72a80
#
_cell.length_a   1.000
_cell.length_b   1.000
_cell.length_c   1.000
_cell.angle_alpha   90.00
_cell.angle_beta   90.00
_cell.angle_gamma   90.00
#
_symmetry.space_group_name_H-M   'P 1'
#
loop_
_entity.id
_entity.type
_entity.pdbx_description
1 polymer ?
#
loop_
_entity_poly.entity_id
_entity_poly.type
_entity_poly.pdbx_seq_one_letter_code
_entity_poly.pdbx_strand_id
1 'polypeptide(L)'
;KWSESLGVLHMNDLLNTLYDYVLTQSESYLAVYPEYRDFCRRAAEKERSLRANLSQEEEQLLEDMLGELWLRHQAEQEAAFQASLALCRELNRAVLA
;
A
#
# COMPACT_ATOMS: atom_id res chain seq x y z
N LYS A 1 -11.94 -8.05 -5.26
CA LYS A 1 -10.84 -8.03 -4.31
C LYS A 1 -9.55 -7.84 -5.05
N TRP A 2 -8.75 -6.86 -4.64
CA TRP A 2 -7.55 -6.54 -5.40
C TRP A 2 -6.57 -7.71 -5.47
N SER A 3 -6.49 -8.54 -4.42
CA SER A 3 -5.60 -9.69 -4.41
C SER A 3 -5.95 -10.71 -5.50
N GLU A 4 -7.19 -10.73 -5.94
CA GLU A 4 -7.61 -11.59 -7.04
C GLU A 4 -7.22 -11.00 -8.39
N SER A 5 -7.16 -9.67 -8.49
CA SER A 5 -6.79 -9.01 -9.73
C SER A 5 -5.29 -8.78 -9.86
N LEU A 6 -4.57 -8.60 -8.74
CA LEU A 6 -3.13 -8.34 -8.74
C LEU A 6 -2.34 -9.40 -8.00
N GLY A 7 -2.68 -9.63 -6.72
CA GLY A 7 -1.92 -10.51 -5.86
C GLY A 7 -1.92 -11.95 -6.32
N VAL A 8 -3.05 -12.42 -6.84
CA VAL A 8 -3.18 -13.79 -7.29
C VAL A 8 -2.22 -14.12 -8.43
N LEU A 9 -1.78 -13.12 -9.17
CA LEU A 9 -0.82 -13.30 -10.25
C LEU A 9 0.57 -13.64 -9.72
N HIS A 10 0.85 -13.33 -8.45
CA HIS A 10 2.19 -13.38 -7.89
C HIS A 10 2.28 -14.11 -6.56
N MET A 11 1.14 -14.35 -5.88
CA MET A 11 1.13 -14.94 -4.55
C MET A 11 0.06 -16.03 -4.45
N ASN A 12 0.43 -17.14 -3.81
CA ASN A 12 -0.53 -18.21 -3.49
C ASN A 12 -1.29 -17.86 -2.21
N ASP A 13 -2.20 -18.76 -1.78
CA ASP A 13 -3.07 -18.53 -0.62
C ASP A 13 -2.28 -18.31 0.67
N LEU A 14 -1.20 -19.05 0.87
CA LEU A 14 -0.37 -18.88 2.07
C LEU A 14 0.28 -17.51 2.07
N LEU A 15 0.88 -17.12 0.97
CA LEU A 15 1.51 -15.80 0.86
C LEU A 15 0.50 -14.67 1.02
N ASN A 16 -0.70 -14.82 0.50
CA ASN A 16 -1.76 -13.84 0.71
C ASN A 16 -2.12 -13.70 2.19
N THR A 17 -2.21 -14.83 2.90
CA THR A 17 -2.50 -14.80 4.33
C THR A 17 -1.41 -14.08 5.12
N LEU A 18 -0.15 -14.39 4.80
CA LEU A 18 0.98 -13.73 5.45
C LEU A 18 1.02 -12.24 5.12
N TYR A 19 0.73 -11.89 3.88
CA TYR A 19 0.68 -10.50 3.47
C TYR A 19 -0.39 -9.72 4.23
N ASP A 20 -1.59 -10.29 4.36
CA ASP A 20 -2.66 -9.66 5.12
C ASP A 20 -2.27 -9.46 6.58
N TYR A 21 -1.56 -10.43 7.17
CA TYR A 21 -1.06 -10.30 8.53
C TYR A 21 -0.09 -9.12 8.64
N VAL A 22 0.86 -9.02 7.70
CA VAL A 22 1.85 -7.93 7.71
C VAL A 22 1.16 -6.58 7.55
N LEU A 23 0.17 -6.48 6.67
CA LEU A 23 -0.58 -5.22 6.51
C LEU A 23 -1.29 -4.83 7.79
N THR A 24 -1.89 -5.80 8.49
CA THR A 24 -2.55 -5.54 9.75
C THR A 24 -1.55 -5.05 10.80
N GLN A 25 -0.39 -5.69 10.89
CA GLN A 25 0.65 -5.29 11.83
C GLN A 25 1.23 -3.92 11.50
N SER A 26 1.33 -3.57 10.20
CA SER A 26 1.88 -2.29 9.79
C SER A 26 1.08 -1.11 10.32
N GLU A 27 -0.21 -1.28 10.55
CA GLU A 27 -1.05 -0.24 11.12
C GLU A 27 -0.56 0.18 12.52
N SER A 28 -0.10 -0.80 13.31
CA SER A 28 0.45 -0.52 14.64
C SER A 28 1.71 0.34 14.56
N TYR A 29 2.55 0.10 13.57
CA TYR A 29 3.77 0.88 13.38
C TYR A 29 3.45 2.29 12.89
N LEU A 30 2.45 2.43 12.00
CA LEU A 30 2.02 3.75 11.55
C LEU A 30 1.46 4.58 12.71
N ALA A 31 0.75 3.94 13.63
CA ALA A 31 0.15 4.63 14.77
C ALA A 31 1.20 5.32 15.65
N VAL A 32 2.44 4.80 15.68
CA VAL A 32 3.52 5.38 16.48
C VAL A 32 4.49 6.21 15.66
N TYR A 33 4.27 6.34 14.35
CA TYR A 33 5.10 7.18 13.49
C TYR A 33 4.71 8.64 13.70
N PRO A 34 5.61 9.47 14.23
CA PRO A 34 5.22 10.81 14.72
C PRO A 34 4.60 11.71 13.66
N GLU A 35 5.08 11.66 12.44
CA GLU A 35 4.66 12.57 11.36
C GLU A 35 3.48 12.05 10.56
N TYR A 36 3.08 10.80 10.74
CA TYR A 36 2.06 10.18 9.89
C TYR A 36 0.72 10.93 9.96
N ARG A 37 0.31 11.29 11.16
CA ARG A 37 -0.95 12.02 11.35
C ARG A 37 -0.92 13.36 10.64
N ASP A 38 0.23 14.05 10.71
CA ASP A 38 0.38 15.35 10.06
C ASP A 38 0.36 15.21 8.53
N PHE A 39 1.00 14.17 8.01
CA PHE A 39 0.95 13.90 6.57
C PHE A 39 -0.48 13.67 6.10
N CYS A 40 -1.24 12.87 6.83
CA CYS A 40 -2.64 12.58 6.50
C CYS A 40 -3.48 13.86 6.54
N ARG A 41 -3.31 14.68 7.56
CA ARG A 41 -4.05 15.93 7.70
C ARG A 41 -3.74 16.89 6.56
N ARG A 42 -2.46 17.07 6.24
CA ARG A 42 -2.05 17.98 5.17
C ARG A 42 -2.52 17.49 3.81
N ALA A 43 -2.46 16.20 3.57
CA ALA A 43 -2.96 15.63 2.33
C ALA A 43 -4.47 15.85 2.19
N ALA A 44 -5.22 15.64 3.27
CA ALA A 44 -6.67 15.83 3.26
C ALA A 44 -7.04 17.32 3.03
N GLU A 45 -6.28 18.23 3.62
CA GLU A 45 -6.50 19.66 3.42
C GLU A 45 -6.27 20.08 1.97
N LYS A 46 -5.19 19.58 1.39
CA LYS A 46 -4.87 19.90 0.00
C LYS A 46 -5.89 19.28 -0.97
N GLU A 47 -6.32 18.08 -0.69
CA GLU A 47 -7.35 17.44 -1.49
C GLU A 47 -8.66 18.23 -1.44
N ARG A 48 -9.04 18.68 -0.26
CA ARG A 48 -10.26 19.47 -0.07
C ARG A 48 -10.18 20.78 -0.84
N SER A 49 -9.03 21.46 -0.75
CA SER A 49 -8.83 22.72 -1.47
C SER A 49 -8.87 22.52 -2.97
N LEU A 50 -8.26 21.46 -3.45
CA LEU A 50 -8.25 21.15 -4.88
C LEU A 50 -9.65 20.86 -5.38
N ARG A 51 -10.39 20.00 -4.68
CA ARG A 51 -11.74 19.61 -5.10
C ARG A 51 -12.72 20.78 -5.14
N ALA A 52 -12.52 21.75 -4.25
CA ALA A 52 -13.39 22.93 -4.20
C ALA A 52 -13.35 23.77 -5.47
N ASN A 53 -12.29 23.63 -6.26
CA ASN A 53 -12.07 24.43 -7.47
C ASN A 53 -12.22 23.64 -8.76
N LEU A 54 -12.61 22.38 -8.69
CA LEU A 54 -12.72 21.54 -9.86
C LEU A 54 -14.14 21.50 -10.42
N SER A 55 -14.24 21.43 -11.76
CA SER A 55 -15.48 21.09 -12.41
C SER A 55 -15.81 19.62 -12.15
N GLN A 56 -17.04 19.21 -12.48
CA GLN A 56 -17.46 17.83 -12.30
C GLN A 56 -16.60 16.87 -13.12
N GLU A 57 -16.25 17.26 -14.33
CA GLU A 57 -15.40 16.43 -15.19
C GLU A 57 -14.00 16.31 -14.65
N GLU A 58 -13.45 17.42 -14.15
CA GLU A 58 -12.12 17.41 -13.54
C GLU A 58 -12.10 16.58 -12.26
N GLU A 59 -13.18 16.64 -11.47
CA GLU A 59 -13.27 15.84 -10.26
C GLU A 59 -13.31 14.35 -10.59
N GLN A 60 -14.03 13.96 -11.66
CA GLN A 60 -14.04 12.57 -12.10
C GLN A 60 -12.65 12.11 -12.52
N LEU A 61 -11.91 12.96 -13.23
CA LEU A 61 -10.54 12.65 -13.63
C LEU A 61 -9.64 12.48 -12.41
N LEU A 62 -9.82 13.32 -11.41
CA LEU A 62 -9.07 13.20 -10.15
C LEU A 62 -9.38 11.89 -9.46
N GLU A 63 -10.66 11.50 -9.39
CA GLU A 63 -11.06 10.23 -8.80
C GLU A 63 -10.42 9.06 -9.54
N ASP A 64 -10.43 9.10 -10.86
CA ASP A 64 -9.83 8.05 -11.68
C ASP A 64 -8.32 7.95 -11.41
N MET A 65 -7.65 9.10 -11.33
CA MET A 65 -6.21 9.13 -11.04
C MET A 65 -5.92 8.55 -9.66
N LEU A 66 -6.69 8.96 -8.66
CA LEU A 66 -6.50 8.45 -7.29
C LEU A 66 -6.71 6.94 -7.23
N GLY A 67 -7.67 6.43 -7.98
CA GLY A 67 -7.89 4.99 -8.10
C GLY A 67 -6.69 4.27 -8.68
N GLU A 68 -6.11 4.81 -9.74
CA GLU A 68 -4.91 4.22 -10.35
C GLU A 68 -3.70 4.31 -9.42
N LEU A 69 -3.54 5.41 -8.71
CA LEU A 69 -2.47 5.56 -7.74
C LEU A 69 -2.61 4.56 -6.60
N TRP A 70 -3.85 4.31 -6.16
CA TRP A 70 -4.11 3.31 -5.12
C TRP A 70 -3.70 1.92 -5.59
N LEU A 71 -4.05 1.55 -6.82
CA LEU A 71 -3.67 0.25 -7.38
C LEU A 71 -2.15 0.12 -7.50
N ARG A 72 -1.49 1.20 -7.95
CA ARG A 72 -0.03 1.23 -8.03
C ARG A 72 0.60 1.02 -6.65
N HIS A 73 0.05 1.69 -5.64
CA HIS A 73 0.55 1.55 -4.28
C HIS A 73 0.39 0.13 -3.76
N GLN A 74 -0.76 -0.50 -4.03
CA GLN A 74 -0.98 -1.89 -3.63
C GLN A 74 0.04 -2.83 -4.28
N ALA A 75 0.32 -2.62 -5.56
CA ALA A 75 1.32 -3.43 -6.25
C ALA A 75 2.71 -3.23 -5.67
N GLU A 76 3.06 -2.00 -5.34
CA GLU A 76 4.35 -1.69 -4.73
C GLU A 76 4.50 -2.34 -3.36
N GLN A 77 3.43 -2.32 -2.55
CA GLN A 77 3.45 -2.96 -1.23
C GLN A 77 3.60 -4.48 -1.36
N GLU A 78 2.91 -5.08 -2.32
CA GLU A 78 3.02 -6.51 -2.56
C GLU A 78 4.45 -6.87 -2.98
N ALA A 79 5.04 -6.09 -3.88
CA ALA A 79 6.40 -6.31 -4.32
C ALA A 79 7.40 -6.19 -3.16
N ALA A 80 7.21 -5.19 -2.30
CA ALA A 80 8.05 -5.00 -1.13
C ALA A 80 7.94 -6.17 -0.16
N PHE A 81 6.74 -6.69 0.03
CA PHE A 81 6.53 -7.85 0.88
C PHE A 81 7.28 -9.07 0.35
N GLN A 82 7.17 -9.33 -0.95
CA GLN A 82 7.87 -10.47 -1.56
C GLN A 82 9.38 -10.31 -1.48
N ALA A 83 9.88 -9.10 -1.69
CA ALA A 83 11.30 -8.80 -1.55
C ALA A 83 11.78 -9.03 -0.11
N SER A 84 10.96 -8.68 0.88
CA SER A 84 11.26 -8.90 2.28
C SER A 84 11.36 -10.39 2.62
N LEU A 85 10.46 -11.20 2.06
CA LEU A 85 10.51 -12.65 2.24
C LEU A 85 11.78 -13.24 1.63
N ALA A 86 12.16 -12.75 0.45
CA ALA A 86 13.39 -13.20 -0.20
C ALA A 86 14.61 -12.86 0.64
N LEU A 87 14.63 -11.66 1.23
CA LEU A 87 15.71 -11.26 2.14
C LEU A 87 15.77 -12.16 3.36
N CYS A 88 14.63 -12.46 3.97
CA CYS A 88 14.59 -13.36 5.13
C CYS A 88 15.14 -14.73 4.79
N ARG A 89 14.82 -15.23 3.61
CA ARG A 89 15.33 -16.53 3.14
C ARG A 89 16.84 -16.50 3.01
N GLU A 90 17.40 -15.42 2.45
CA GLU A 90 18.84 -15.27 2.32
C GLU A 90 19.53 -15.15 3.68
N LEU A 91 18.92 -14.42 4.61
CA LEU A 91 19.46 -14.30 5.97
C LEU A 91 19.46 -15.65 6.68
N ASN A 92 18.39 -16.43 6.57
CA ASN A 92 18.32 -17.74 7.17
C ASN A 92 19.38 -18.67 6.57
N ARG A 93 19.57 -18.61 5.28
CA ARG A 93 20.59 -19.42 4.61
C ARG A 93 21.97 -19.07 5.10
N ALA A 94 22.27 -17.78 5.26
CA ALA A 94 23.58 -17.33 5.73
C ALA A 94 23.83 -17.74 7.19
N VAL A 95 22.80 -17.67 8.03
CA VAL A 95 22.92 -18.01 9.46
C VAL A 95 23.05 -19.51 9.67
N LEU A 96 22.31 -20.30 8.89
CA LEU A 96 22.27 -21.76 9.06
C LEU A 96 23.36 -22.50 8.29
N ALA A 97 24.03 -21.81 7.39
CA ALA A 97 25.17 -22.40 6.69
C ALA A 97 26.40 -22.43 7.58
#